data_f81a3d542515146bdfa057957eee51b5
#
_entry.id   f81a3d542515146bdfa057957eee51b5
#
_cell.length_a   1.000
_cell.length_b   1.000
_cell.length_c   1.000
_cell.angle_alpha   90.00
_cell.angle_beta   90.00
_cell.angle_gamma   90.00
#
_symmetry.space_group_name_H-M   'P 1'
#
loop_
_entity.id
_entity.type
_entity.pdbx_description
1 polymer ?
#
loop_
_entity_poly.entity_id
_entity_poly.type
_entity_poly.pdbx_seq_one_letter_code
_entity_poly.pdbx_strand_id
1 'polypeptide(L)'
;MSKPNPFMNLFRRYYSHPTSSFLRPTPARRCPSSPTTRPQCLRTRILFPSGPSKRSVGGGPGLDPNFVSILDRPAKMARVGKQHGPGLIILAIIPVTAFILGCWQVQRLGWKTELVARFEDRLTFPPLELPLRIDPAAIQDFDYRRVYARGVLRHDQEMLIGPRMLDGEEGYTVVTPLERRDARGNVHKILACRGWIKKEAAPQWFRKKNGALPEGEVTIEGLLRIPPKGNMFTPKNEPEKGKWFFPSVEEMAQHSGSQAVWVEETMTPDLLTNYEREPKGVPIGRAPTVNLRNNHTQYIFTWYALSFATSVMFWMVVKKPMSGTQRRVRHSVDWS
;
A
#
# COMPACT_ATOMS: atom_id res chain seq x y z
N MET A 1 27.22 -16.22 -26.93
CA MET A 1 26.07 -16.86 -26.27
C MET A 1 25.47 -15.87 -25.29
N SER A 2 24.40 -15.23 -25.73
CA SER A 2 23.69 -14.15 -24.99
C SER A 2 22.80 -14.77 -23.90
N LYS A 3 22.98 -14.35 -22.64
CA LYS A 3 22.13 -14.78 -21.54
C LYS A 3 20.72 -14.18 -21.73
N PRO A 4 19.63 -14.97 -21.59
CA PRO A 4 18.28 -14.46 -21.72
C PRO A 4 17.93 -13.54 -20.55
N ASN A 5 17.28 -12.43 -20.89
CA ASN A 5 16.87 -11.37 -19.99
C ASN A 5 15.79 -11.90 -19.02
N PRO A 6 15.96 -11.82 -17.69
CA PRO A 6 15.05 -12.42 -16.70
C PRO A 6 13.67 -11.75 -16.67
N PHE A 7 13.50 -10.58 -17.28
CA PHE A 7 12.24 -9.83 -17.29
C PHE A 7 11.11 -10.44 -18.13
N MET A 8 11.42 -11.33 -19.10
CA MET A 8 10.39 -11.84 -20.01
C MET A 8 9.63 -13.06 -19.47
N ASN A 9 10.18 -13.76 -18.47
CA ASN A 9 9.54 -14.94 -17.89
C ASN A 9 8.60 -14.63 -16.69
N LEU A 10 8.67 -13.43 -16.11
CA LEU A 10 7.80 -13.06 -14.98
C LEU A 10 6.36 -12.77 -15.41
N PHE A 11 6.14 -12.29 -16.63
CA PHE A 11 4.79 -12.00 -17.14
C PHE A 11 3.97 -13.23 -17.53
N ARG A 12 4.62 -14.36 -17.79
CA ARG A 12 3.94 -15.58 -18.27
C ARG A 12 3.34 -16.46 -17.16
N ARG A 13 3.71 -16.27 -15.92
CA ARG A 13 3.22 -17.07 -14.76
C ARG A 13 2.00 -16.50 -14.03
N TYR A 14 1.62 -15.25 -14.30
CA TYR A 14 0.53 -14.59 -13.56
C TYR A 14 -0.81 -14.53 -14.29
N TYR A 15 -0.93 -15.07 -15.51
CA TYR A 15 -2.16 -15.00 -16.31
C TYR A 15 -2.70 -16.37 -16.77
N SER A 16 -2.71 -17.36 -15.89
CA SER A 16 -3.50 -18.58 -16.10
C SER A 16 -4.63 -18.64 -15.08
N HIS A 17 -5.72 -17.94 -15.33
CA HIS A 17 -6.99 -18.18 -14.66
C HIS A 17 -7.91 -19.00 -15.55
N PRO A 18 -8.67 -19.95 -14.96
CA PRO A 18 -9.60 -20.78 -15.70
C PRO A 18 -10.79 -19.95 -16.19
N THR A 19 -11.17 -20.18 -17.41
CA THR A 19 -12.37 -19.65 -18.07
C THR A 19 -13.63 -20.07 -17.35
N SER A 20 -14.26 -19.15 -16.64
CA SER A 20 -15.66 -19.28 -16.22
C SER A 20 -16.56 -18.78 -17.34
N SER A 21 -17.45 -19.66 -17.80
CA SER A 21 -18.52 -19.41 -18.75
C SER A 21 -19.43 -18.28 -18.27
N PHE A 22 -19.43 -17.13 -18.95
CA PHE A 22 -20.39 -16.08 -18.74
C PHE A 22 -21.40 -16.00 -19.88
N LEU A 23 -22.65 -15.97 -19.48
CA LEU A 23 -23.89 -15.82 -20.21
C LEU A 23 -23.83 -14.65 -21.20
N ARG A 24 -24.35 -14.90 -22.42
CA ARG A 24 -24.54 -13.91 -23.50
C ARG A 24 -25.48 -12.79 -23.04
N PRO A 25 -25.12 -11.50 -23.20
CA PRO A 25 -26.11 -10.44 -23.11
C PRO A 25 -26.92 -10.33 -24.40
N THR A 26 -28.22 -10.22 -24.25
CA THR A 26 -29.23 -9.94 -25.26
C THR A 26 -29.01 -8.59 -25.96
N PRO A 27 -29.32 -8.44 -27.25
CA PRO A 27 -29.11 -7.20 -27.97
C PRO A 27 -30.14 -6.13 -27.55
N ALA A 28 -29.64 -4.98 -27.12
CA ALA A 28 -30.42 -3.80 -26.83
C ALA A 28 -31.07 -3.25 -28.11
N ARG A 29 -32.37 -2.98 -28.02
CA ARG A 29 -33.21 -2.33 -29.06
C ARG A 29 -32.63 -0.96 -29.44
N ARG A 30 -32.43 -0.74 -30.72
CA ARG A 30 -32.16 0.59 -31.31
C ARG A 30 -33.38 1.47 -31.13
N CYS A 31 -33.20 2.63 -30.49
CA CYS A 31 -34.13 3.74 -30.58
C CYS A 31 -33.86 4.53 -31.87
N PRO A 32 -34.88 5.06 -32.56
CA PRO A 32 -34.72 5.81 -33.78
C PRO A 32 -34.19 7.21 -33.48
N SER A 33 -33.20 7.60 -34.24
CA SER A 33 -32.61 8.94 -34.25
C SER A 33 -33.58 9.97 -34.82
N SER A 34 -34.00 10.92 -34.04
CA SER A 34 -34.67 12.15 -34.49
C SER A 34 -33.66 13.12 -35.12
N PRO A 35 -33.98 13.80 -36.23
CA PRO A 35 -33.08 14.75 -36.87
C PRO A 35 -33.07 16.08 -36.10
N THR A 36 -31.96 16.41 -35.49
CA THR A 36 -31.72 17.72 -34.91
C THR A 36 -31.42 18.71 -36.03
N THR A 37 -32.39 19.56 -36.35
CA THR A 37 -32.27 20.71 -37.24
C THR A 37 -31.23 21.68 -36.63
N ARG A 38 -30.16 21.88 -37.35
CA ARG A 38 -29.20 22.97 -37.09
C ARG A 38 -29.89 24.31 -37.38
N PRO A 39 -29.85 25.30 -36.52
CA PRO A 39 -30.23 26.67 -36.86
C PRO A 39 -29.14 27.23 -37.81
N GLN A 40 -29.58 27.54 -39.03
CA GLN A 40 -28.78 28.33 -39.96
C GLN A 40 -28.69 29.74 -39.39
N CYS A 41 -27.48 30.14 -38.95
CA CYS A 41 -27.17 31.55 -38.71
C CYS A 41 -27.22 32.29 -40.04
N LEU A 42 -28.30 33.03 -40.25
CA LEU A 42 -28.42 34.06 -41.28
C LEU A 42 -27.26 35.05 -41.09
N ARG A 43 -26.28 34.92 -41.95
CA ARG A 43 -25.19 35.87 -42.13
C ARG A 43 -25.73 37.11 -42.86
N THR A 44 -26.29 38.05 -42.15
CA THR A 44 -26.67 39.34 -42.72
C THR A 44 -25.39 40.01 -43.17
N ARG A 45 -25.18 40.01 -44.51
CA ARG A 45 -24.17 40.82 -45.19
C ARG A 45 -24.62 42.29 -45.10
N ILE A 46 -24.09 43.01 -44.17
CA ILE A 46 -24.17 44.48 -44.17
C ILE A 46 -23.22 44.94 -45.28
N LEU A 47 -23.78 45.32 -46.40
CA LEU A 47 -23.10 46.05 -47.46
C LEU A 47 -22.80 47.44 -46.94
N PHE A 48 -21.55 47.71 -46.58
CA PHE A 48 -21.08 49.08 -46.42
C PHE A 48 -20.83 49.68 -47.78
N PRO A 49 -21.41 50.82 -48.08
CA PRO A 49 -21.09 51.52 -49.31
C PRO A 49 -19.65 52.06 -49.26
N SER A 50 -18.82 51.57 -50.16
CA SER A 50 -17.48 52.07 -50.41
C SER A 50 -17.61 53.41 -51.14
N GLY A 51 -17.52 54.47 -50.39
CA GLY A 51 -17.29 55.81 -50.94
C GLY A 51 -16.11 56.48 -50.22
N PRO A 52 -15.07 56.89 -50.95
CA PRO A 52 -14.02 57.68 -50.37
C PRO A 52 -14.54 59.10 -50.17
N SER A 53 -15.13 59.38 -49.01
CA SER A 53 -15.38 60.78 -48.62
C SER A 53 -14.03 61.38 -48.26
N LYS A 54 -13.43 62.06 -49.23
CA LYS A 54 -12.42 63.09 -48.94
C LYS A 54 -13.06 64.24 -48.18
N ARG A 55 -13.10 64.17 -46.86
CA ARG A 55 -13.28 65.33 -46.02
C ARG A 55 -12.01 66.16 -46.13
N SER A 56 -12.09 67.21 -46.91
CA SER A 56 -11.17 68.32 -46.82
C SER A 56 -11.34 68.93 -45.43
N VAL A 57 -10.39 68.77 -44.56
CA VAL A 57 -10.30 69.46 -43.30
C VAL A 57 -9.93 70.89 -43.63
N GLY A 58 -10.95 71.74 -43.63
CA GLY A 58 -10.74 73.19 -43.71
C GLY A 58 -9.90 73.61 -42.52
N GLY A 59 -8.82 74.36 -42.85
CA GLY A 59 -7.95 74.97 -41.84
C GLY A 59 -8.72 75.94 -40.94
N GLY A 60 -8.94 75.54 -39.70
CA GLY A 60 -9.34 76.45 -38.63
C GLY A 60 -8.11 77.10 -37.99
N PRO A 61 -8.13 78.36 -37.66
CA PRO A 61 -7.03 79.04 -36.98
C PRO A 61 -6.94 78.55 -35.55
N GLY A 62 -5.78 78.03 -35.19
CA GLY A 62 -5.49 77.68 -33.78
C GLY A 62 -5.14 76.23 -33.48
N LEU A 63 -4.35 75.60 -34.30
CA LEU A 63 -3.69 74.32 -33.92
C LEU A 63 -2.46 74.66 -33.07
N ASP A 64 -2.52 74.37 -31.78
CA ASP A 64 -1.34 74.36 -30.92
C ASP A 64 -0.18 73.66 -31.60
N PRO A 65 1.02 74.25 -31.69
CA PRO A 65 2.17 73.62 -32.35
C PRO A 65 2.61 72.29 -31.69
N ASN A 66 2.09 71.97 -30.53
CA ASN A 66 2.34 70.77 -29.80
C ASN A 66 1.24 69.66 -29.96
N PHE A 67 0.22 69.93 -30.79
CA PHE A 67 -0.86 68.96 -31.01
C PHE A 67 -0.35 67.83 -31.87
N VAL A 68 -0.05 66.71 -31.25
CA VAL A 68 0.32 65.44 -31.94
C VAL A 68 -0.95 64.61 -32.09
N SER A 69 -1.43 64.45 -33.32
CA SER A 69 -2.58 63.61 -33.62
C SER A 69 -2.31 62.17 -33.21
N ILE A 70 -3.34 61.49 -32.67
CA ILE A 70 -3.28 60.03 -32.37
C ILE A 70 -3.00 59.24 -33.64
N LEU A 71 -3.25 59.78 -34.83
CA LEU A 71 -2.97 59.19 -36.12
C LEU A 71 -1.48 59.21 -36.48
N ASP A 72 -0.73 60.21 -36.00
CA ASP A 72 0.70 60.39 -36.25
C ASP A 72 1.57 59.48 -35.35
N ARG A 73 1.04 59.10 -34.21
CA ARG A 73 1.67 58.13 -33.31
C ARG A 73 0.71 57.00 -32.94
N PRO A 74 0.55 56.00 -33.84
CA PRO A 74 -0.26 54.85 -33.55
C PRO A 74 0.31 54.12 -32.30
N ALA A 75 -0.58 53.77 -31.38
CA ALA A 75 -0.19 53.08 -30.16
C ALA A 75 0.56 51.79 -30.53
N LYS A 76 1.82 51.68 -30.11
CA LYS A 76 2.61 50.45 -30.29
C LYS A 76 1.99 49.31 -29.49
N MET A 77 1.56 48.28 -30.17
CA MET A 77 1.06 47.09 -29.48
C MET A 77 2.25 46.26 -28.97
N ALA A 78 2.55 46.40 -27.71
CA ALA A 78 3.50 45.51 -27.07
C ALA A 78 2.87 44.11 -26.86
N ARG A 79 3.43 43.11 -27.47
CA ARG A 79 3.10 41.73 -27.14
C ARG A 79 3.70 41.44 -25.77
N VAL A 80 2.90 41.49 -24.73
CA VAL A 80 3.29 41.00 -23.39
C VAL A 80 3.26 39.46 -23.49
N GLY A 81 4.33 38.90 -23.99
CA GLY A 81 4.55 37.46 -23.93
C GLY A 81 4.74 37.07 -22.47
N LYS A 82 3.81 36.29 -21.92
CA LYS A 82 3.98 35.70 -20.61
C LYS A 82 5.13 34.69 -20.71
N GLN A 83 6.35 35.12 -20.32
CA GLN A 83 7.46 34.18 -20.23
C GLN A 83 7.08 33.08 -19.24
N HIS A 84 7.41 31.84 -19.56
CA HIS A 84 7.21 30.73 -18.66
C HIS A 84 8.05 30.98 -17.39
N GLY A 85 7.39 31.44 -16.35
CA GLY A 85 8.04 31.74 -15.07
C GLY A 85 8.46 30.45 -14.34
N PRO A 86 9.02 30.56 -13.12
CA PRO A 86 9.47 29.44 -12.31
C PRO A 86 8.39 28.37 -12.03
N GLY A 87 7.13 28.73 -12.23
CA GLY A 87 6.00 27.77 -12.15
C GLY A 87 6.11 26.58 -13.13
N LEU A 88 6.80 26.74 -14.27
CA LEU A 88 7.00 25.64 -15.21
C LEU A 88 8.02 24.62 -14.65
N ILE A 89 9.00 25.08 -13.89
CA ILE A 89 9.94 24.20 -13.20
C ILE A 89 9.19 23.35 -12.15
N ILE A 90 8.33 23.99 -11.35
CA ILE A 90 7.50 23.31 -10.34
C ILE A 90 6.61 22.25 -11.02
N LEU A 91 6.01 22.60 -12.16
CA LEU A 91 5.17 21.68 -12.91
C LEU A 91 5.98 20.49 -13.48
N ALA A 92 7.25 20.69 -13.84
CA ALA A 92 8.14 19.63 -14.31
C ALA A 92 8.62 18.67 -13.19
N ILE A 93 8.67 19.16 -11.94
CA ILE A 93 9.08 18.32 -10.78
C ILE A 93 8.08 17.18 -10.56
N ILE A 94 6.78 17.39 -10.78
CA ILE A 94 5.73 16.39 -10.50
C ILE A 94 5.94 15.09 -11.30
N PRO A 95 6.04 15.09 -12.65
CA PRO A 95 6.26 13.88 -13.42
C PRO A 95 7.60 13.20 -13.10
N VAL A 96 8.64 13.98 -12.83
CA VAL A 96 9.98 13.44 -12.49
C VAL A 96 9.94 12.72 -11.14
N THR A 97 9.36 13.34 -10.11
CA THR A 97 9.25 12.73 -8.79
C THR A 97 8.35 11.48 -8.82
N ALA A 98 7.24 11.52 -9.57
CA ALA A 98 6.37 10.36 -9.74
C ALA A 98 7.12 9.21 -10.45
N PHE A 99 7.95 9.49 -11.45
CA PHE A 99 8.76 8.50 -12.12
C PHE A 99 9.79 7.86 -11.17
N ILE A 100 10.52 8.68 -10.40
CA ILE A 100 11.51 8.21 -9.42
C ILE A 100 10.84 7.31 -8.37
N LEU A 101 9.66 7.71 -7.87
CA LEU A 101 8.90 6.89 -6.92
C LEU A 101 8.42 5.57 -7.54
N GLY A 102 8.04 5.57 -8.82
CA GLY A 102 7.75 4.35 -9.56
C GLY A 102 8.96 3.40 -9.61
N CYS A 103 10.13 3.91 -9.96
CA CYS A 103 11.37 3.13 -9.98
C CYS A 103 11.74 2.57 -8.60
N TRP A 104 11.59 3.38 -7.55
CA TRP A 104 11.82 2.91 -6.18
C TRP A 104 10.86 1.78 -5.78
N GLN A 105 9.59 1.86 -6.18
CA GLN A 105 8.61 0.80 -5.92
C GLN A 105 8.97 -0.51 -6.64
N VAL A 106 9.53 -0.45 -7.84
CA VAL A 106 10.02 -1.64 -8.56
C VAL A 106 11.16 -2.31 -7.80
N GLN A 107 12.13 -1.52 -7.33
CA GLN A 107 13.25 -2.05 -6.53
C GLN A 107 12.73 -2.68 -5.23
N ARG A 108 11.78 -2.02 -4.58
CA ARG A 108 11.21 -2.51 -3.32
C ARG A 108 10.40 -3.80 -3.53
N LEU A 109 9.67 -3.90 -4.65
CA LEU A 109 8.98 -5.13 -5.03
C LEU A 109 9.97 -6.28 -5.19
N GLY A 110 11.07 -6.09 -5.94
CA GLY A 110 12.09 -7.10 -6.15
C GLY A 110 12.69 -7.59 -4.83
N TRP A 111 13.10 -6.67 -3.96
CA TRP A 111 13.63 -7.02 -2.65
C TRP A 111 12.63 -7.82 -1.79
N LYS A 112 11.36 -7.41 -1.76
CA LYS A 112 10.32 -8.14 -1.01
C LYS A 112 10.04 -9.53 -1.59
N THR A 113 10.01 -9.65 -2.90
CA THR A 113 9.79 -10.94 -3.57
C THR A 113 10.93 -11.93 -3.26
N GLU A 114 12.16 -11.44 -3.27
CA GLU A 114 13.32 -12.26 -2.89
C GLU A 114 13.27 -12.68 -1.41
N LEU A 115 12.83 -11.79 -0.52
CA LEU A 115 12.66 -12.11 0.89
C LEU A 115 11.58 -13.17 1.11
N VAL A 116 10.45 -13.08 0.42
CA VAL A 116 9.37 -14.09 0.47
C VAL A 116 9.89 -15.43 -0.03
N ALA A 117 10.59 -15.45 -1.18
CA ALA A 117 11.16 -16.68 -1.72
C ALA A 117 12.12 -17.36 -0.74
N ARG A 118 12.99 -16.61 -0.07
CA ARG A 118 13.88 -17.16 0.98
C ARG A 118 13.12 -17.77 2.15
N PHE A 119 12.02 -17.16 2.57
CA PHE A 119 11.21 -17.71 3.66
C PHE A 119 10.41 -18.95 3.21
N GLU A 120 9.91 -18.97 1.98
CA GLU A 120 9.26 -20.13 1.39
C GLU A 120 10.23 -21.30 1.27
N ASP A 121 11.45 -21.06 0.82
CA ASP A 121 12.51 -22.10 0.79
C ASP A 121 12.76 -22.68 2.18
N ARG A 122 12.79 -21.84 3.23
CA ARG A 122 12.97 -22.31 4.62
C ARG A 122 11.83 -23.19 5.12
N LEU A 123 10.60 -22.97 4.63
CA LEU A 123 9.45 -23.81 4.98
C LEU A 123 9.52 -25.20 4.37
N THR A 124 10.23 -25.39 3.25
CA THR A 124 10.36 -26.70 2.58
C THR A 124 11.28 -27.65 3.31
N PHE A 125 12.23 -27.12 4.10
CA PHE A 125 13.15 -27.98 4.86
C PHE A 125 12.46 -28.76 5.97
N PRO A 126 12.92 -29.98 6.31
CA PRO A 126 12.35 -30.77 7.39
C PRO A 126 12.46 -30.04 8.73
N PRO A 127 11.50 -30.24 9.67
CA PRO A 127 11.53 -29.63 10.97
C PRO A 127 12.87 -29.90 11.71
N LEU A 128 13.43 -28.83 12.28
CA LEU A 128 14.66 -28.92 13.06
C LEU A 128 14.33 -29.07 14.54
N GLU A 129 15.03 -29.94 15.24
CA GLU A 129 14.93 -30.04 16.69
C GLU A 129 15.44 -28.73 17.32
N LEU A 130 14.62 -28.11 18.14
CA LEU A 130 14.97 -26.85 18.78
C LEU A 130 15.95 -27.13 19.94
N PRO A 131 17.18 -26.56 19.95
CA PRO A 131 18.10 -26.74 21.05
C PRO A 131 17.53 -26.22 22.36
N LEU A 132 17.98 -26.75 23.51
CA LEU A 132 17.49 -26.34 24.83
C LEU A 132 17.86 -24.90 25.15
N ARG A 133 19.06 -24.48 24.75
CA ARG A 133 19.55 -23.12 24.91
C ARG A 133 19.69 -22.46 23.54
N ILE A 134 19.05 -21.34 23.37
CA ILE A 134 18.96 -20.64 22.07
C ILE A 134 19.62 -19.29 22.21
N ASP A 135 20.56 -19.00 21.29
CA ASP A 135 21.16 -17.68 21.20
C ASP A 135 20.15 -16.70 20.54
N PRO A 136 19.76 -15.61 21.22
CA PRO A 136 18.86 -14.63 20.64
C PRO A 136 19.35 -14.01 19.33
N ALA A 137 20.68 -13.92 19.13
CA ALA A 137 21.25 -13.39 17.90
C ALA A 137 20.99 -14.29 16.69
N ALA A 138 21.00 -15.61 16.91
CA ALA A 138 20.75 -16.58 15.84
C ALA A 138 19.31 -16.62 15.36
N ILE A 139 18.35 -16.16 16.16
CA ILE A 139 16.90 -16.24 15.83
C ILE A 139 16.61 -15.52 14.50
N GLN A 140 17.30 -14.40 14.21
CA GLN A 140 17.09 -13.64 12.98
C GLN A 140 17.39 -14.46 11.71
N ASP A 141 18.40 -15.30 11.77
CA ASP A 141 18.79 -16.15 10.65
C ASP A 141 17.85 -17.34 10.45
N PHE A 142 17.10 -17.71 11.48
CA PHE A 142 16.16 -18.83 11.47
C PHE A 142 14.68 -18.40 11.43
N ASP A 143 14.37 -17.14 11.17
CA ASP A 143 12.98 -16.70 11.01
C ASP A 143 12.29 -17.49 9.89
N TYR A 144 11.04 -17.94 10.12
CA TYR A 144 10.26 -18.86 9.28
C TYR A 144 10.81 -20.30 9.16
N ARG A 145 11.79 -20.70 9.99
CA ARG A 145 12.26 -22.09 10.01
C ARG A 145 11.27 -22.97 10.78
N ARG A 146 10.92 -24.14 10.20
CA ARG A 146 10.16 -25.17 10.91
C ARG A 146 11.01 -25.78 11.99
N VAL A 147 10.48 -25.83 13.20
CA VAL A 147 11.14 -26.38 14.38
C VAL A 147 10.16 -27.28 15.13
N TYR A 148 10.68 -28.27 15.85
CA TYR A 148 9.89 -29.02 16.82
C TYR A 148 10.57 -28.99 18.18
N ALA A 149 9.75 -29.03 19.22
CA ALA A 149 10.22 -29.07 20.59
C ALA A 149 9.33 -30.00 21.43
N ARG A 150 9.94 -30.77 22.30
CA ARG A 150 9.24 -31.66 23.25
C ARG A 150 9.31 -31.03 24.64
N GLY A 151 8.22 -31.10 25.38
CA GLY A 151 8.16 -30.56 26.71
C GLY A 151 6.74 -30.57 27.30
N VAL A 152 6.59 -29.98 28.46
CA VAL A 152 5.31 -29.87 29.17
C VAL A 152 4.81 -28.43 29.09
N LEU A 153 3.55 -28.26 28.66
CA LEU A 153 2.90 -26.97 28.59
C LEU A 153 2.53 -26.48 29.98
N ARG A 154 2.99 -25.28 30.34
CA ARG A 154 2.69 -24.64 31.62
C ARG A 154 1.42 -23.80 31.51
N HIS A 155 0.27 -24.47 31.59
CA HIS A 155 -1.04 -23.79 31.51
C HIS A 155 -1.29 -22.81 32.62
N ASP A 156 -0.63 -22.97 33.78
CA ASP A 156 -0.65 -22.04 34.89
C ASP A 156 -0.03 -20.68 34.57
N GLN A 157 0.87 -20.62 33.60
CA GLN A 157 1.53 -19.40 33.13
C GLN A 157 1.05 -18.96 31.75
N GLU A 158 -0.12 -19.41 31.36
CA GLU A 158 -0.69 -19.06 30.06
C GLU A 158 -1.02 -17.56 29.98
N MET A 159 -0.73 -16.97 28.82
CA MET A 159 -0.97 -15.57 28.51
C MET A 159 -1.91 -15.46 27.31
N LEU A 160 -2.94 -14.62 27.42
CA LEU A 160 -3.91 -14.36 26.36
C LEU A 160 -3.65 -12.97 25.75
N ILE A 161 -3.27 -12.94 24.48
CA ILE A 161 -3.03 -11.69 23.74
C ILE A 161 -4.31 -11.30 23.00
N GLY A 162 -4.86 -10.14 23.30
CA GLY A 162 -6.04 -9.70 22.59
C GLY A 162 -6.63 -8.38 23.07
N PRO A 163 -7.76 -7.99 22.47
CA PRO A 163 -8.60 -8.76 21.52
C PRO A 163 -7.97 -8.93 20.14
N ARG A 164 -8.25 -10.08 19.50
CA ARG A 164 -7.82 -10.40 18.11
C ARG A 164 -9.01 -10.90 17.32
N MET A 165 -9.17 -10.37 16.10
CA MET A 165 -10.23 -10.80 15.20
C MET A 165 -9.71 -11.90 14.27
N LEU A 166 -10.48 -12.97 14.11
CA LEU A 166 -10.29 -13.99 13.10
C LEU A 166 -11.65 -14.27 12.45
N ASP A 167 -11.72 -14.19 11.13
CA ASP A 167 -12.94 -14.43 10.33
C ASP A 167 -14.18 -13.65 10.80
N GLY A 168 -13.97 -12.46 11.38
CA GLY A 168 -15.03 -11.59 11.89
C GLY A 168 -15.42 -11.84 13.34
N GLU A 169 -14.84 -12.84 14.01
CA GLU A 169 -15.09 -13.16 15.40
C GLU A 169 -14.00 -12.63 16.33
N GLU A 170 -14.40 -12.17 17.50
CA GLU A 170 -13.49 -11.68 18.55
C GLU A 170 -12.94 -12.84 19.38
N GLY A 171 -11.64 -12.82 19.60
CA GLY A 171 -10.98 -13.84 20.39
C GLY A 171 -9.62 -13.42 20.90
N TYR A 172 -8.82 -14.38 21.31
CA TYR A 172 -7.49 -14.20 21.88
C TYR A 172 -6.48 -15.15 21.26
N THR A 173 -5.24 -14.70 21.16
CA THR A 173 -4.11 -15.57 20.81
C THR A 173 -3.53 -16.14 22.10
N VAL A 174 -3.44 -17.45 22.16
CA VAL A 174 -2.95 -18.20 23.35
C VAL A 174 -1.44 -18.37 23.25
N VAL A 175 -0.74 -17.94 24.28
CA VAL A 175 0.71 -18.17 24.45
C VAL A 175 0.92 -18.94 25.74
N THR A 176 1.52 -20.10 25.61
CA THR A 176 1.78 -20.98 26.76
C THR A 176 3.28 -21.30 26.81
N PRO A 177 3.96 -21.08 27.94
CA PRO A 177 5.35 -21.51 28.09
C PRO A 177 5.48 -23.03 27.98
N LEU A 178 6.42 -23.49 27.16
CA LEU A 178 6.78 -24.90 27.03
C LEU A 178 8.01 -25.17 27.88
N GLU A 179 7.84 -25.94 28.94
CA GLU A 179 8.92 -26.38 29.85
C GLU A 179 9.64 -27.60 29.28
N ARG A 180 10.95 -27.49 29.15
CA ARG A 180 11.83 -28.54 28.65
C ARG A 180 12.92 -28.81 29.68
N ARG A 181 13.28 -30.06 29.88
CA ARG A 181 14.31 -30.45 30.86
C ARG A 181 15.54 -30.96 30.15
N ASP A 182 16.69 -30.48 30.61
CA ASP A 182 17.98 -31.06 30.21
C ASP A 182 18.23 -32.40 30.91
N ALA A 183 19.15 -33.20 30.37
CA ALA A 183 19.62 -34.43 31.00
C ALA A 183 20.16 -34.23 32.43
N ARG A 184 20.55 -32.99 32.77
CA ARG A 184 21.00 -32.60 34.11
C ARG A 184 19.86 -32.15 35.02
N GLY A 185 18.61 -32.17 34.57
CA GLY A 185 17.45 -31.70 35.32
C GLY A 185 17.21 -30.17 35.28
N ASN A 186 18.03 -29.39 34.56
CA ASN A 186 17.79 -27.96 34.44
C ASN A 186 16.54 -27.70 33.58
N VAL A 187 15.76 -26.72 34.04
CA VAL A 187 14.51 -26.32 33.37
C VAL A 187 14.79 -25.17 32.39
N HIS A 188 14.37 -25.38 31.16
CA HIS A 188 14.40 -24.38 30.11
C HIS A 188 12.98 -24.16 29.59
N LYS A 189 12.53 -22.92 29.52
CA LYS A 189 11.20 -22.57 29.00
C LYS A 189 11.34 -21.75 27.72
N ILE A 190 10.43 -21.97 26.78
CA ILE A 190 10.26 -21.17 25.57
C ILE A 190 8.79 -20.74 25.45
N LEU A 191 8.52 -19.66 24.73
CA LEU A 191 7.17 -19.20 24.48
C LEU A 191 6.57 -19.89 23.25
N ALA A 192 5.55 -20.71 23.46
CA ALA A 192 4.78 -21.35 22.41
C ALA A 192 3.47 -20.61 22.17
N CYS A 193 3.37 -19.95 21.01
CA CYS A 193 2.12 -19.37 20.55
C CYS A 193 1.27 -20.46 19.91
N ARG A 194 0.26 -20.93 20.64
CA ARG A 194 -0.56 -22.08 20.24
C ARG A 194 -1.61 -21.73 19.19
N GLY A 195 -1.94 -20.47 19.04
CA GLY A 195 -2.92 -20.00 18.05
C GLY A 195 -4.09 -19.25 18.66
N TRP A 196 -5.15 -19.10 17.89
CA TRP A 196 -6.33 -18.30 18.25
C TRP A 196 -7.42 -19.14 18.89
N ILE A 197 -8.14 -18.55 19.83
CA ILE A 197 -9.37 -19.10 20.44
C ILE A 197 -10.46 -18.04 20.46
N LYS A 198 -11.72 -18.46 20.42
CA LYS A 198 -12.86 -17.57 20.63
C LYS A 198 -12.87 -16.97 22.03
N LYS A 199 -13.51 -15.82 22.18
CA LYS A 199 -13.65 -15.10 23.45
C LYS A 199 -14.37 -15.95 24.52
N GLU A 200 -15.35 -16.72 24.12
CA GLU A 200 -16.11 -17.63 25.01
C GLU A 200 -15.22 -18.76 25.56
N ALA A 201 -14.21 -19.15 24.81
CA ALA A 201 -13.25 -20.18 25.21
C ALA A 201 -12.05 -19.63 26.01
N ALA A 202 -11.99 -18.32 26.28
CA ALA A 202 -10.91 -17.72 27.05
C ALA A 202 -10.74 -18.32 28.47
N PRO A 203 -11.80 -18.63 29.23
CA PRO A 203 -11.66 -19.22 30.55
C PRO A 203 -11.05 -20.62 30.50
N GLN A 204 -9.97 -20.86 31.25
CA GLN A 204 -9.28 -22.17 31.26
C GLN A 204 -10.16 -23.33 31.73
N TRP A 205 -11.09 -23.07 32.69
CA TRP A 205 -11.99 -24.11 33.16
C TRP A 205 -12.86 -24.71 32.06
N PHE A 206 -13.30 -23.87 31.10
CA PHE A 206 -14.05 -24.32 29.94
C PHE A 206 -13.22 -25.24 29.06
N ARG A 207 -12.01 -24.85 28.75
CA ARG A 207 -11.06 -25.61 27.91
C ARG A 207 -10.61 -26.89 28.58
N LYS A 208 -10.40 -26.85 29.91
CA LYS A 208 -10.05 -28.04 30.71
C LYS A 208 -11.17 -29.07 30.67
N LYS A 209 -12.43 -28.62 30.85
CA LYS A 209 -13.62 -29.50 30.75
C LYS A 209 -13.73 -30.19 29.40
N ASN A 210 -13.36 -29.53 28.34
CA ASN A 210 -13.45 -30.02 26.96
C ASN A 210 -12.17 -30.77 26.49
N GLY A 211 -11.20 -30.99 27.38
CA GLY A 211 -9.95 -31.67 27.03
C GLY A 211 -9.02 -30.89 26.10
N ALA A 212 -9.18 -29.56 26.01
CA ALA A 212 -8.37 -28.71 25.17
C ALA A 212 -7.00 -28.30 25.76
N LEU A 213 -6.76 -28.66 27.02
CA LEU A 213 -5.49 -28.47 27.72
C LEU A 213 -4.77 -29.81 27.83
N PRO A 214 -3.84 -30.13 26.93
CA PRO A 214 -3.08 -31.37 27.01
C PRO A 214 -2.20 -31.38 28.24
N GLU A 215 -2.29 -32.44 29.00
CA GLU A 215 -1.47 -32.71 30.21
C GLU A 215 -0.33 -33.67 29.83
N GLY A 216 0.84 -33.47 30.46
CA GLY A 216 2.02 -34.31 30.21
C GLY A 216 2.94 -33.76 29.11
N GLU A 217 3.83 -34.63 28.64
CA GLU A 217 4.80 -34.29 27.62
C GLU A 217 4.15 -34.26 26.24
N VAL A 218 4.29 -33.12 25.56
CA VAL A 218 3.77 -32.86 24.21
C VAL A 218 4.91 -32.53 23.26
N THR A 219 4.75 -32.88 21.99
CA THR A 219 5.61 -32.38 20.93
C THR A 219 4.89 -31.28 20.16
N ILE A 220 5.47 -30.09 20.15
CA ILE A 220 4.97 -28.95 19.41
C ILE A 220 5.82 -28.81 18.16
N GLU A 221 5.17 -28.77 16.99
CA GLU A 221 5.79 -28.36 15.74
C GLU A 221 5.29 -26.97 15.37
N GLY A 222 6.22 -26.10 15.02
CA GLY A 222 5.90 -24.71 14.75
C GLY A 222 6.96 -24.00 13.92
N LEU A 223 6.72 -22.72 13.70
CA LEU A 223 7.69 -21.83 13.06
C LEU A 223 8.39 -20.99 14.12
N LEU A 224 9.72 -20.95 14.03
CA LEU A 224 10.48 -19.94 14.77
C LEU A 224 10.21 -18.59 14.16
N ARG A 225 9.73 -17.63 14.95
CA ARG A 225 9.28 -16.34 14.46
C ARG A 225 9.80 -15.19 15.31
N ILE A 226 9.97 -14.07 14.64
CA ILE A 226 10.18 -12.78 15.30
C ILE A 226 8.87 -11.99 15.14
N PRO A 227 8.06 -11.84 16.21
CA PRO A 227 6.86 -11.02 16.15
C PRO A 227 7.18 -9.57 15.77
N PRO A 228 6.26 -8.89 15.10
CA PRO A 228 6.43 -7.48 14.79
C PRO A 228 6.58 -6.66 16.07
N LYS A 229 7.44 -5.65 16.07
CA LYS A 229 7.57 -4.73 17.21
C LYS A 229 6.37 -3.81 17.28
N GLY A 230 5.96 -3.45 18.49
CA GLY A 230 4.92 -2.45 18.74
C GLY A 230 5.26 -1.10 18.10
N ASN A 231 4.24 -0.38 17.71
CA ASN A 231 4.37 0.98 17.20
C ASN A 231 3.84 2.00 18.23
N MET A 232 3.94 3.28 17.92
CA MET A 232 3.48 4.38 18.79
C MET A 232 2.01 4.28 19.21
N PHE A 233 1.17 3.62 18.42
CA PHE A 233 -0.27 3.46 18.66
C PHE A 233 -0.60 2.13 19.35
N THR A 234 0.39 1.28 19.60
CA THR A 234 0.18 -0.01 20.27
C THR A 234 -0.06 0.21 21.75
N PRO A 235 -1.17 -0.29 22.32
CA PRO A 235 -1.40 -0.23 23.75
C PRO A 235 -0.26 -0.93 24.51
N LYS A 236 0.12 -0.39 25.65
CA LYS A 236 1.10 -1.03 26.53
C LYS A 236 0.50 -2.26 27.18
N ASN A 237 1.29 -3.31 27.29
CA ASN A 237 0.92 -4.50 28.06
C ASN A 237 0.84 -4.16 29.56
N GLU A 238 -0.06 -4.84 30.26
CA GLU A 238 -0.21 -4.75 31.72
C GLU A 238 -0.02 -6.15 32.33
N PRO A 239 1.23 -6.63 32.45
CA PRO A 239 1.53 -7.99 32.94
C PRO A 239 0.98 -8.25 34.36
N GLU A 240 1.00 -7.22 35.24
CA GLU A 240 0.50 -7.30 36.59
C GLU A 240 -1.00 -7.62 36.67
N LYS A 241 -1.76 -7.21 35.63
CA LYS A 241 -3.19 -7.50 35.50
C LYS A 241 -3.49 -8.69 34.61
N GLY A 242 -2.46 -9.37 34.10
CA GLY A 242 -2.60 -10.46 33.13
C GLY A 242 -3.12 -10.02 31.78
N LYS A 243 -3.03 -8.72 31.41
CA LYS A 243 -3.53 -8.17 30.14
C LYS A 243 -2.41 -7.97 29.15
N TRP A 244 -2.52 -8.68 28.03
CA TRP A 244 -1.56 -8.61 26.94
C TRP A 244 -2.26 -8.13 25.66
N PHE A 245 -1.86 -6.97 25.16
CA PHE A 245 -2.43 -6.39 23.94
C PHE A 245 -1.55 -6.67 22.72
N PHE A 246 -0.27 -6.93 22.96
CA PHE A 246 0.73 -7.07 21.93
C PHE A 246 1.76 -8.16 22.31
N PRO A 247 2.25 -8.97 21.32
CA PRO A 247 3.26 -10.00 21.56
C PRO A 247 4.64 -9.38 21.77
N SER A 248 4.93 -8.95 23.00
CA SER A 248 6.28 -8.54 23.40
C SER A 248 7.00 -9.75 23.95
N VAL A 249 7.89 -10.33 23.16
CA VAL A 249 8.60 -11.58 23.51
C VAL A 249 9.42 -11.39 24.78
N GLU A 250 10.10 -10.25 24.89
CA GLU A 250 10.96 -9.91 26.03
C GLU A 250 10.16 -9.79 27.33
N GLU A 251 9.04 -9.04 27.31
CA GLU A 251 8.19 -8.87 28.50
C GLU A 251 7.54 -10.20 28.94
N MET A 252 7.04 -10.97 27.94
CA MET A 252 6.39 -12.25 28.19
C MET A 252 7.39 -13.29 28.69
N ALA A 253 8.62 -13.28 28.18
CA ALA A 253 9.70 -14.15 28.64
C ALA A 253 10.11 -13.82 30.08
N GLN A 254 10.24 -12.53 30.43
CA GLN A 254 10.53 -12.11 31.80
C GLN A 254 9.40 -12.52 32.77
N HIS A 255 8.15 -12.32 32.37
CA HIS A 255 6.98 -12.67 33.19
C HIS A 255 6.89 -14.16 33.50
N SER A 256 7.20 -15.02 32.52
CA SER A 256 7.10 -16.48 32.63
C SER A 256 8.41 -17.18 33.03
N GLY A 257 9.53 -16.43 33.12
CA GLY A 257 10.86 -16.99 33.31
C GLY A 257 11.32 -17.86 32.13
N SER A 258 10.91 -17.50 30.91
CA SER A 258 11.23 -18.22 29.67
C SER A 258 12.40 -17.54 28.95
N GLN A 259 13.03 -18.26 28.01
CA GLN A 259 13.93 -17.67 27.04
C GLN A 259 13.11 -16.77 26.09
N ALA A 260 13.68 -15.69 25.58
CA ALA A 260 13.03 -14.79 24.63
C ALA A 260 12.97 -15.42 23.21
N VAL A 261 12.32 -16.55 23.12
CA VAL A 261 12.15 -17.35 21.90
C VAL A 261 10.67 -17.58 21.68
N TRP A 262 10.22 -17.26 20.47
CA TRP A 262 8.83 -17.35 20.06
C TRP A 262 8.65 -18.41 18.98
N VAL A 263 7.87 -19.44 19.29
CA VAL A 263 7.51 -20.52 18.37
C VAL A 263 6.01 -20.43 18.11
N GLU A 264 5.61 -20.22 16.87
CA GLU A 264 4.20 -20.26 16.44
C GLU A 264 3.84 -21.69 16.06
N GLU A 265 2.94 -22.32 16.82
CA GLU A 265 2.42 -23.65 16.49
C GLU A 265 1.75 -23.63 15.12
N THR A 266 2.18 -24.53 14.24
CA THR A 266 1.63 -24.63 12.89
C THR A 266 0.56 -25.69 12.82
N MET A 267 -0.47 -25.40 12.04
CA MET A 267 -1.54 -26.34 11.76
C MET A 267 -1.78 -26.38 10.25
N THR A 268 -1.97 -27.59 9.71
CA THR A 268 -2.46 -27.70 8.35
C THR A 268 -3.87 -27.11 8.29
N PRO A 269 -4.15 -26.13 7.42
CA PRO A 269 -5.46 -25.52 7.33
C PRO A 269 -6.45 -26.54 6.76
N ASP A 270 -7.21 -27.15 7.64
CA ASP A 270 -8.34 -28.00 7.31
C ASP A 270 -9.59 -27.43 7.98
N LEU A 271 -10.60 -27.14 7.17
CA LEU A 271 -11.86 -26.57 7.65
C LEU A 271 -12.55 -27.51 8.66
N LEU A 272 -12.48 -28.80 8.44
CA LEU A 272 -13.06 -29.79 9.35
C LEU A 272 -12.36 -29.78 10.71
N THR A 273 -11.03 -29.76 10.70
CA THR A 273 -10.24 -29.69 11.94
C THR A 273 -10.50 -28.40 12.71
N ASN A 274 -10.64 -27.26 12.04
CA ASN A 274 -10.98 -25.99 12.67
C ASN A 274 -12.37 -26.05 13.30
N TYR A 275 -13.36 -26.57 12.58
CA TYR A 275 -14.73 -26.72 13.04
C TYR A 275 -14.86 -27.61 14.28
N GLU A 276 -14.02 -28.65 14.39
CA GLU A 276 -13.99 -29.52 15.58
C GLU A 276 -13.24 -28.90 16.77
N ARG A 277 -12.18 -28.14 16.51
CA ARG A 277 -11.33 -27.53 17.56
C ARG A 277 -11.97 -26.34 18.21
N GLU A 278 -12.62 -25.52 17.43
CA GLU A 278 -13.17 -24.24 17.87
C GLU A 278 -14.19 -24.37 19.03
N PRO A 279 -15.20 -25.26 18.96
CA PRO A 279 -16.18 -25.43 20.07
C PRO A 279 -15.53 -25.98 21.34
N LYS A 280 -14.47 -26.77 21.19
CA LYS A 280 -13.72 -27.32 22.34
C LYS A 280 -12.81 -26.29 23.00
N GLY A 281 -12.55 -25.17 22.33
CA GLY A 281 -11.58 -24.17 22.77
C GLY A 281 -10.12 -24.63 22.60
N VAL A 282 -9.86 -25.56 21.67
CA VAL A 282 -8.50 -25.94 21.26
C VAL A 282 -7.94 -24.83 20.37
N PRO A 283 -6.76 -24.28 20.68
CA PRO A 283 -6.21 -23.21 19.87
C PRO A 283 -6.04 -23.58 18.40
N ILE A 284 -6.42 -22.67 17.51
CA ILE A 284 -6.26 -22.83 16.07
C ILE A 284 -4.91 -22.25 15.70
N GLY A 285 -3.97 -23.13 15.38
CA GLY A 285 -2.63 -22.78 14.94
C GLY A 285 -2.64 -22.06 13.58
N ARG A 286 -1.54 -21.47 13.24
CA ARG A 286 -1.39 -20.76 11.97
C ARG A 286 -0.94 -21.72 10.86
N ALA A 287 -1.44 -21.50 9.64
CA ALA A 287 -0.92 -22.19 8.48
C ALA A 287 0.59 -21.89 8.28
N PRO A 288 1.41 -22.86 7.92
CA PRO A 288 2.84 -22.68 7.65
C PRO A 288 3.03 -21.97 6.29
N THR A 289 2.57 -20.73 6.18
CA THR A 289 2.65 -19.92 4.97
C THR A 289 3.31 -18.57 5.24
N VAL A 290 4.04 -18.07 4.25
CA VAL A 290 4.64 -16.74 4.31
C VAL A 290 3.60 -15.71 3.92
N ASN A 291 3.00 -15.04 4.90
CA ASN A 291 2.02 -13.99 4.65
C ASN A 291 2.66 -12.59 4.84
N LEU A 292 3.45 -12.18 3.87
CA LEU A 292 4.00 -10.82 3.83
C LEU A 292 3.21 -9.99 2.82
N ARG A 293 2.50 -8.98 3.32
CA ARG A 293 1.74 -8.05 2.45
C ARG A 293 2.66 -7.38 1.44
N ASN A 294 2.40 -7.59 0.15
CA ASN A 294 3.17 -7.05 -0.95
C ASN A 294 2.28 -6.32 -1.96
N ASN A 295 1.92 -5.06 -1.66
CA ASN A 295 1.07 -4.24 -2.52
C ASN A 295 1.87 -3.33 -3.47
N HIS A 296 3.17 -3.55 -3.59
CA HIS A 296 4.05 -2.66 -4.37
C HIS A 296 3.66 -2.60 -5.86
N THR A 297 3.14 -3.69 -6.43
CA THR A 297 2.67 -3.73 -7.84
C THR A 297 1.60 -2.68 -8.13
N GLN A 298 0.63 -2.51 -7.22
CA GLN A 298 -0.41 -1.50 -7.37
C GLN A 298 0.19 -0.08 -7.35
N TYR A 299 1.13 0.17 -6.45
CA TYR A 299 1.79 1.48 -6.36
C TYR A 299 2.70 1.76 -7.56
N ILE A 300 3.36 0.76 -8.14
CA ILE A 300 4.12 0.90 -9.39
C ILE A 300 3.22 1.42 -10.49
N PHE A 301 2.07 0.78 -10.69
CA PHE A 301 1.11 1.20 -11.70
C PHE A 301 0.63 2.64 -11.47
N THR A 302 0.25 2.98 -10.24
CA THR A 302 -0.26 4.34 -9.93
C THR A 302 0.80 5.42 -10.15
N TRP A 303 2.05 5.20 -9.74
CA TRP A 303 3.13 6.17 -9.91
C TRP A 303 3.50 6.37 -11.38
N TYR A 304 3.62 5.30 -12.17
CA TYR A 304 3.92 5.44 -13.60
C TYR A 304 2.76 6.04 -14.38
N ALA A 305 1.51 5.67 -14.07
CA ALA A 305 0.33 6.29 -14.69
C ALA A 305 0.26 7.79 -14.38
N LEU A 306 0.53 8.18 -13.14
CA LEU A 306 0.59 9.59 -12.72
C LEU A 306 1.71 10.33 -13.45
N SER A 307 2.91 9.74 -13.53
CA SER A 307 4.04 10.33 -14.25
C SER A 307 3.72 10.53 -15.72
N PHE A 308 3.11 9.56 -16.36
CA PHE A 308 2.70 9.65 -17.76
C PHE A 308 1.65 10.75 -17.97
N ALA A 309 0.58 10.75 -17.19
CA ALA A 309 -0.49 11.73 -17.31
C ALA A 309 0.01 13.16 -17.08
N THR A 310 0.83 13.35 -16.05
CA THR A 310 1.41 14.69 -15.75
C THR A 310 2.44 15.11 -16.79
N SER A 311 3.18 14.18 -17.41
CA SER A 311 4.09 14.47 -18.53
C SER A 311 3.32 14.94 -19.76
N VAL A 312 2.19 14.29 -20.08
CA VAL A 312 1.32 14.72 -21.19
C VAL A 312 0.74 16.11 -20.91
N MET A 313 0.28 16.36 -19.69
CA MET A 313 -0.22 17.69 -19.29
C MET A 313 0.90 18.74 -19.40
N PHE A 314 2.08 18.45 -18.89
CA PHE A 314 3.24 19.33 -18.99
C PHE A 314 3.57 19.65 -20.47
N TRP A 315 3.62 18.63 -21.32
CA TRP A 315 3.86 18.80 -22.75
C TRP A 315 2.79 19.67 -23.42
N MET A 316 1.50 19.51 -23.06
CA MET A 316 0.42 20.35 -23.58
C MET A 316 0.59 21.82 -23.14
N VAL A 317 1.02 22.06 -21.89
CA VAL A 317 1.27 23.43 -21.40
C VAL A 317 2.44 24.08 -22.12
N VAL A 318 3.52 23.33 -22.37
CA VAL A 318 4.71 23.83 -23.08
C VAL A 318 4.41 24.10 -24.55
N LYS A 319 3.65 23.19 -25.21
CA LYS A 319 3.29 23.34 -26.64
C LYS A 319 2.16 24.35 -26.90
N LYS A 320 1.41 24.74 -25.88
CA LYS A 320 0.30 25.70 -26.09
C LYS A 320 0.88 27.02 -26.59
N PRO A 321 0.58 27.43 -27.86
CA PRO A 321 1.07 28.69 -28.37
C PRO A 321 0.50 29.79 -27.45
N MET A 322 1.37 30.67 -27.00
CA MET A 322 0.97 31.78 -26.14
C MET A 322 0.07 32.71 -26.97
N SER A 323 -1.26 32.60 -26.76
CA SER A 323 -2.17 33.61 -27.24
C SER A 323 -1.87 34.88 -26.42
N GLY A 324 -0.95 35.70 -26.94
CA GLY A 324 -0.62 36.96 -26.33
C GLY A 324 -1.91 37.82 -26.27
N THR A 325 -2.42 38.05 -25.07
CA THR A 325 -3.44 39.06 -24.87
C THR A 325 -2.82 40.37 -25.31
N GLN A 326 -3.24 40.89 -26.49
CA GLN A 326 -2.79 42.17 -26.98
C GLN A 326 -3.35 43.26 -26.06
N ARG A 327 -2.56 43.64 -25.07
CA ARG A 327 -2.93 44.75 -24.19
C ARG A 327 -2.54 46.04 -24.89
N ARG A 328 -3.53 46.80 -25.29
CA ARG A 328 -3.34 48.16 -25.84
C ARG A 328 -2.72 49.02 -24.74
N VAL A 329 -1.44 49.33 -24.85
CA VAL A 329 -0.77 50.23 -23.92
C VAL A 329 -1.11 51.64 -24.38
N ARG A 330 -1.95 52.39 -23.64
CA ARG A 330 -2.07 53.83 -23.79
C ARG A 330 -0.81 54.42 -23.14
N HIS A 331 -0.01 55.08 -23.96
CA HIS A 331 0.98 55.98 -23.38
C HIS A 331 0.22 57.14 -22.73
N SER A 332 0.32 57.24 -21.41
CA SER A 332 0.02 58.50 -20.73
C SER A 332 1.05 59.52 -21.20
N VAL A 333 0.61 60.52 -21.89
CA VAL A 333 1.43 61.72 -22.13
C VAL A 333 1.49 62.37 -20.77
N ASP A 334 2.69 62.48 -20.20
CA ASP A 334 2.89 63.24 -18.98
C ASP A 334 2.41 64.68 -19.19
N TRP A 335 1.41 65.03 -18.45
CA TRP A 335 0.97 66.41 -18.32
C TRP A 335 1.90 67.08 -17.33
N SER A 336 3.00 67.66 -17.83
CA SER A 336 3.82 68.64 -17.10
C SER A 336 3.37 70.06 -17.48
#